data_23e2bacbad0c8590edb0005116c166f1
#
_entry.id   23e2bacbad0c8590edb0005116c166f1
#
_cell.length_a   1.000
_cell.length_b   1.000
_cell.length_c   1.000
_cell.angle_alpha   90.00
_cell.angle_beta   90.00
_cell.angle_gamma   90.00
#
_symmetry.space_group_name_H-M   'P 1'
#
loop_
_entity.id
_entity.type
_entity.pdbx_description
1 polymer ?
#
loop_
_entity_poly.entity_id
_entity_poly.type
_entity_poly.pdbx_seq_one_letter_code
_entity_poly.pdbx_strand_id
1 'polypeptide(L)'
;MLTILDEYTRECHVLWAERALKAADVLHWLQKAVEQHGAPEYLRSDNGSEFIAKIVQRWLKAHSIKTIYIEPGSPWQNGFVESFHGRFRDECLNREQLWTLTETRVVVGDYRQQYNQVRPHSRLGYESPAVFAARSGPSPAPVGLRPPYAGDGHETNKNINSTRSQD
;
A
#
# COMPACT_ATOMS: atom_id res chain seq x y z
N MET A 1 7.03 -12.43 7.01
CA MET A 1 5.61 -12.43 6.59
C MET A 1 5.45 -11.50 5.41
N LEU A 2 4.67 -11.87 4.40
CA LEU A 2 4.34 -11.01 3.25
C LEU A 2 2.94 -10.42 3.44
N THR A 3 2.81 -9.11 3.22
CA THR A 3 1.53 -8.39 3.24
C THR A 3 1.41 -7.59 1.96
N ILE A 4 0.28 -7.72 1.25
CA ILE A 4 -0.08 -6.87 0.10
C ILE A 4 -1.41 -6.21 0.45
N LEU A 5 -1.41 -4.89 0.51
CA LEU A 5 -2.54 -4.07 0.95
C LEU A 5 -2.88 -3.05 -0.15
N ASP A 6 -4.16 -2.92 -0.48
CA ASP A 6 -4.64 -1.83 -1.31
C ASP A 6 -4.77 -0.55 -0.46
N GLU A 7 -4.06 0.51 -0.84
CA GLU A 7 -4.04 1.77 -0.08
C GLU A 7 -5.36 2.55 -0.20
N TYR A 8 -6.16 2.30 -1.23
CA TYR A 8 -7.45 2.97 -1.45
C TYR A 8 -8.59 2.24 -0.74
N THR A 9 -8.78 0.95 -1.07
CA THR A 9 -9.87 0.15 -0.50
C THR A 9 -9.57 -0.37 0.90
N ARG A 10 -8.30 -0.35 1.32
CA ARG A 10 -7.80 -0.97 2.56
C ARG A 10 -7.89 -2.50 2.56
N GLU A 11 -8.24 -3.12 1.46
CA GLU A 11 -8.25 -4.58 1.37
C GLU A 11 -6.85 -5.16 1.55
N CYS A 12 -6.76 -6.18 2.37
CA CYS A 12 -5.57 -7.01 2.49
C CYS A 12 -5.65 -8.15 1.48
N HIS A 13 -5.03 -7.97 0.30
CA HIS A 13 -5.05 -8.98 -0.76
C HIS A 13 -4.23 -10.21 -0.40
N VAL A 14 -3.08 -10.01 0.24
CA VAL A 14 -2.20 -11.10 0.68
C VAL A 14 -1.77 -10.87 2.12
N LEU A 15 -1.89 -11.90 2.94
CA LEU A 15 -1.29 -12.00 4.26
C LEU A 15 -0.75 -13.43 4.40
N TRP A 16 0.56 -13.59 4.21
CA TRP A 16 1.18 -14.91 4.12
C TRP A 16 2.37 -15.07 5.05
N ALA A 17 2.33 -16.16 5.83
CA ALA A 17 3.41 -16.52 6.73
C ALA A 17 4.37 -17.51 6.06
N GLU A 18 5.67 -17.21 6.10
CA GLU A 18 6.74 -18.10 5.66
C GLU A 18 7.94 -17.95 6.59
N ARG A 19 8.72 -19.03 6.76
CA ARG A 19 9.93 -19.02 7.60
C ARG A 19 11.02 -18.14 7.00
N ALA A 20 11.20 -18.21 5.68
CA ALA A 20 12.12 -17.37 4.93
C ALA A 20 11.45 -16.95 3.63
N LEU A 21 11.15 -15.67 3.47
CA LEU A 21 10.52 -15.12 2.29
C LEU A 21 11.59 -14.91 1.20
N LYS A 22 11.40 -15.53 0.06
CA LYS A 22 12.30 -15.40 -1.11
C LYS A 22 11.63 -14.58 -2.20
N ALA A 23 12.41 -14.06 -3.13
CA ALA A 23 11.90 -13.32 -4.29
C ALA A 23 10.89 -14.12 -5.14
N ALA A 24 11.05 -15.44 -5.22
CA ALA A 24 10.10 -16.32 -5.91
C ALA A 24 8.74 -16.37 -5.20
N ASP A 25 8.73 -16.33 -3.87
CA ASP A 25 7.48 -16.32 -3.09
C ASP A 25 6.75 -14.99 -3.27
N VAL A 26 7.50 -13.88 -3.22
CA VAL A 26 6.96 -12.55 -3.51
C VAL A 26 6.34 -12.51 -4.90
N LEU A 27 7.07 -12.99 -5.91
CA LEU A 27 6.59 -13.03 -7.29
C LEU A 27 5.30 -13.86 -7.41
N HIS A 28 5.26 -15.05 -6.81
CA HIS A 28 4.08 -15.91 -6.81
C HIS A 28 2.84 -15.19 -6.24
N TRP A 29 2.99 -14.51 -5.11
CA TRP A 29 1.88 -13.81 -4.48
C TRP A 29 1.48 -12.54 -5.20
N LEU A 30 2.41 -11.82 -5.82
CA LEU A 30 2.11 -10.69 -6.70
C LEU A 30 1.31 -11.14 -7.93
N GLN A 31 1.70 -12.25 -8.55
CA GLN A 31 0.96 -12.83 -9.68
C GLN A 31 -0.48 -13.16 -9.28
N LYS A 32 -0.67 -13.85 -8.16
CA LYS A 32 -2.01 -14.17 -7.65
C LYS A 32 -2.84 -12.93 -7.35
N ALA A 33 -2.25 -11.92 -6.72
CA ALA A 33 -2.95 -10.68 -6.43
C ALA A 33 -3.39 -9.98 -7.73
N VAL A 34 -2.52 -9.91 -8.73
CA VAL A 34 -2.84 -9.32 -10.04
C VAL A 34 -3.90 -10.11 -10.81
N GLU A 35 -3.85 -11.44 -10.76
CA GLU A 35 -4.87 -12.31 -11.37
C GLU A 35 -6.26 -12.09 -10.76
N GLN A 36 -6.34 -11.85 -9.45
CA GLN A 36 -7.60 -11.71 -8.73
C GLN A 36 -8.16 -10.28 -8.74
N HIS A 37 -7.30 -9.28 -8.67
CA HIS A 37 -7.70 -7.88 -8.46
C HIS A 37 -7.32 -6.94 -9.60
N GLY A 38 -6.62 -7.45 -10.62
CA GLY A 38 -6.05 -6.64 -11.70
C GLY A 38 -4.68 -6.05 -11.35
N ALA A 39 -3.99 -5.56 -12.39
CA ALA A 39 -2.68 -4.95 -12.22
C ALA A 39 -2.82 -3.52 -11.67
N PRO A 40 -2.19 -3.17 -10.56
CA PRO A 40 -2.17 -1.81 -10.05
C PRO A 40 -1.26 -0.92 -10.92
N GLU A 41 -1.50 0.37 -10.94
CA GLU A 41 -0.58 1.31 -11.59
C GLU A 41 0.76 1.41 -10.83
N TYR A 42 0.71 1.32 -9.51
CA TYR A 42 1.87 1.46 -8.62
C TYR A 42 1.93 0.35 -7.58
N LEU A 43 3.14 -0.13 -7.32
CA LEU A 43 3.45 -0.97 -6.18
C LEU A 43 4.43 -0.22 -5.27
N ARG A 44 4.04 0.00 -4.01
CA ARG A 44 4.93 0.55 -2.99
C ARG A 44 5.53 -0.59 -2.18
N SER A 45 6.83 -0.56 -1.96
CA SER A 45 7.54 -1.52 -1.11
C SER A 45 8.71 -0.86 -0.39
N ASP A 46 9.17 -1.50 0.67
CA ASP A 46 10.49 -1.22 1.21
C ASP A 46 11.59 -1.71 0.24
N ASN A 47 12.84 -1.47 0.60
CA ASN A 47 14.00 -1.90 -0.15
C ASN A 47 14.47 -3.32 0.26
N GLY A 48 13.56 -4.19 0.71
CA GLY A 48 13.86 -5.57 1.01
C GLY A 48 14.47 -6.31 -0.19
N SER A 49 15.45 -7.15 0.07
CA SER A 49 16.18 -7.88 -0.99
C SER A 49 15.26 -8.69 -1.89
N GLU A 50 14.17 -9.21 -1.35
CA GLU A 50 13.14 -9.96 -2.05
C GLU A 50 12.33 -9.10 -3.03
N PHE A 51 12.11 -7.81 -2.75
CA PHE A 51 11.37 -6.89 -3.62
C PHE A 51 12.26 -6.26 -4.70
N ILE A 52 13.53 -5.98 -4.39
CA ILE A 52 14.49 -5.43 -5.36
C ILE A 52 15.10 -6.49 -6.27
N ALA A 53 14.80 -7.77 -6.06
CA ALA A 53 15.31 -8.88 -6.88
C ALA A 53 14.95 -8.70 -8.36
N LYS A 54 15.91 -8.96 -9.24
CA LYS A 54 15.77 -8.77 -10.71
C LYS A 54 14.57 -9.50 -11.32
N ILE A 55 14.18 -10.65 -10.76
CA ILE A 55 13.02 -11.42 -11.23
C ILE A 55 11.72 -10.66 -10.97
N VAL A 56 11.56 -10.07 -9.79
CA VAL A 56 10.38 -9.28 -9.42
C VAL A 56 10.33 -8.00 -10.25
N GLN A 57 11.46 -7.29 -10.37
CA GLN A 57 11.55 -6.05 -11.15
C GLN A 57 11.20 -6.25 -12.63
N ARG A 58 11.72 -7.33 -13.24
CA ARG A 58 11.39 -7.66 -14.64
C ARG A 58 9.91 -7.96 -14.81
N TRP A 59 9.30 -8.68 -13.87
CA TRP A 59 7.89 -9.00 -13.93
C TRP A 59 7.01 -7.75 -13.77
N LEU A 60 7.31 -6.88 -12.81
CA LEU A 60 6.59 -5.62 -12.60
C LEU A 60 6.64 -4.75 -13.86
N LYS A 61 7.83 -4.61 -14.47
CA LYS A 61 8.01 -3.88 -15.73
C LYS A 61 7.21 -4.48 -16.88
N ALA A 62 7.17 -5.81 -17.01
CA ALA A 62 6.40 -6.50 -18.05
C ALA A 62 4.88 -6.28 -17.91
N HIS A 63 4.39 -6.01 -16.70
CA HIS A 63 2.98 -5.70 -16.42
C HIS A 63 2.71 -4.20 -16.32
N SER A 64 3.66 -3.35 -16.70
CA SER A 64 3.55 -1.89 -16.63
C SER A 64 3.29 -1.34 -15.22
N ILE A 65 3.64 -2.09 -14.18
CA ILE A 65 3.50 -1.69 -12.78
C ILE A 65 4.72 -0.86 -12.37
N LYS A 66 4.49 0.39 -11.97
CA LYS A 66 5.54 1.30 -11.48
C LYS A 66 5.86 1.00 -10.03
N THR A 67 7.14 0.94 -9.69
CA THR A 67 7.58 0.69 -8.31
C THR A 67 7.89 2.00 -7.60
N ILE A 68 7.38 2.15 -6.38
CA ILE A 68 7.69 3.24 -5.47
C ILE A 68 8.44 2.64 -4.28
N TYR A 69 9.72 2.98 -4.15
CA TYR A 69 10.51 2.56 -2.99
C TYR A 69 10.38 3.57 -1.86
N ILE A 70 10.21 3.05 -0.65
CA ILE A 70 10.21 3.85 0.57
C ILE A 70 11.64 4.33 0.83
N GLU A 71 11.81 5.63 1.02
CA GLU A 71 13.11 6.20 1.34
C GLU A 71 13.58 5.78 2.73
N PRO A 72 14.87 5.44 2.88
CA PRO A 72 15.43 5.15 4.20
C PRO A 72 15.18 6.32 5.17
N GLY A 73 14.66 6.00 6.35
CA GLY A 73 14.33 7.02 7.36
C GLY A 73 12.98 7.72 7.17
N SER A 74 12.15 7.27 6.23
CA SER A 74 10.82 7.84 5.95
C SER A 74 9.68 6.87 6.29
N PRO A 75 9.50 6.45 7.56
CA PRO A 75 8.48 5.46 7.94
C PRO A 75 7.06 5.92 7.61
N TRP A 76 6.79 7.23 7.65
CA TRP A 76 5.47 7.77 7.28
C TRP A 76 5.02 7.42 5.87
N GLN A 77 5.95 7.10 4.95
CA GLN A 77 5.63 6.63 3.59
C GLN A 77 5.01 5.23 3.59
N ASN A 78 5.16 4.45 4.67
CA ASN A 78 4.60 3.11 4.84
C ASN A 78 3.45 3.04 5.86
N GLY A 79 2.90 4.18 6.25
CA GLY A 79 1.94 4.30 7.35
C GLY A 79 0.71 3.39 7.23
N PHE A 80 0.30 3.00 6.02
CA PHE A 80 -0.83 2.09 5.81
C PHE A 80 -0.50 0.67 6.26
N VAL A 81 0.64 0.16 5.82
CA VAL A 81 1.11 -1.19 6.16
C VAL A 81 1.50 -1.26 7.64
N GLU A 82 2.14 -0.23 8.18
CA GLU A 82 2.48 -0.14 9.61
C GLU A 82 1.22 -0.14 10.49
N SER A 83 0.21 0.65 10.13
CA SER A 83 -1.07 0.69 10.83
C SER A 83 -1.79 -0.66 10.77
N PHE A 84 -1.75 -1.34 9.62
CA PHE A 84 -2.28 -2.69 9.48
C PHE A 84 -1.53 -3.67 10.38
N HIS A 85 -0.20 -3.67 10.36
CA HIS A 85 0.61 -4.58 11.17
C HIS A 85 0.46 -4.35 12.68
N GLY A 86 0.27 -3.11 13.12
CA GLY A 86 -0.05 -2.81 14.52
C GLY A 86 -1.31 -3.52 14.96
N ARG A 87 -2.40 -3.36 14.19
CA ARG A 87 -3.68 -4.02 14.49
C ARG A 87 -3.61 -5.53 14.36
N PHE A 88 -2.97 -6.03 13.33
CA PHE A 88 -2.77 -7.47 13.14
C PHE A 88 -2.02 -8.11 14.33
N ARG A 89 -1.01 -7.43 14.84
CA ARG A 89 -0.30 -7.87 16.04
C ARG A 89 -1.23 -7.91 17.26
N ASP A 90 -1.98 -6.84 17.50
CA ASP A 90 -2.81 -6.71 18.69
C ASP A 90 -4.07 -7.60 18.64
N GLU A 91 -4.66 -7.74 17.48
CA GLU A 91 -5.94 -8.43 17.30
C GLU A 91 -5.78 -9.92 17.01
N CYS A 92 -4.63 -10.35 16.48
CA CYS A 92 -4.35 -11.72 16.08
C CYS A 92 -3.11 -12.29 16.78
N LEU A 93 -1.90 -11.79 16.47
CA LEU A 93 -0.68 -12.46 16.89
C LEU A 93 -0.48 -12.50 18.42
N ASN A 94 -0.90 -11.45 19.14
CA ASN A 94 -0.80 -11.40 20.60
C ASN A 94 -1.87 -12.23 21.31
N ARG A 95 -2.89 -12.72 20.61
CA ARG A 95 -4.01 -13.48 21.17
C ARG A 95 -3.88 -14.97 20.93
N GLU A 96 -3.06 -15.37 19.97
CA GLU A 96 -2.93 -16.75 19.51
C GLU A 96 -1.57 -17.34 19.89
N GLN A 97 -1.58 -18.60 20.31
CA GLN A 97 -0.35 -19.38 20.50
C GLN A 97 -0.09 -20.20 19.24
N LEU A 98 0.84 -19.75 18.40
CA LEU A 98 1.13 -20.34 17.10
C LEU A 98 2.32 -21.28 17.20
N TRP A 99 2.07 -22.58 17.15
CA TRP A 99 3.11 -23.61 17.32
C TRP A 99 3.70 -24.07 15.98
N THR A 100 2.90 -24.07 14.92
CA THR A 100 3.32 -24.54 13.60
C THR A 100 3.07 -23.49 12.51
N LEU A 101 3.86 -23.57 11.43
CA LEU A 101 3.64 -22.70 10.27
C LEU A 101 2.28 -22.93 9.60
N THR A 102 1.81 -24.18 9.60
CA THR A 102 0.49 -24.54 9.05
C THR A 102 -0.63 -23.88 9.85
N GLU A 103 -0.59 -24.00 11.16
CA GLU A 103 -1.53 -23.33 12.06
C GLU A 103 -1.47 -21.80 11.90
N THR A 104 -0.27 -21.22 11.86
CA THR A 104 -0.08 -19.79 11.58
C THR A 104 -0.77 -19.37 10.30
N ARG A 105 -0.64 -20.13 9.21
CA ARG A 105 -1.27 -19.82 7.92
C ARG A 105 -2.80 -19.85 7.99
N VAL A 106 -3.38 -20.78 8.74
CA VAL A 106 -4.84 -20.84 8.94
C VAL A 106 -5.31 -19.61 9.70
N VAL A 107 -4.73 -19.34 10.86
CA VAL A 107 -5.11 -18.19 11.71
C VAL A 107 -4.94 -16.85 10.99
N VAL A 108 -3.83 -16.67 10.28
CA VAL A 108 -3.55 -15.47 9.51
C VAL A 108 -4.53 -15.32 8.32
N GLY A 109 -4.90 -16.45 7.69
CA GLY A 109 -5.92 -16.49 6.64
C GLY A 109 -7.29 -16.06 7.13
N ASP A 110 -7.72 -16.58 8.28
CA ASP A 110 -8.99 -16.23 8.92
C ASP A 110 -9.01 -14.76 9.35
N TYR A 111 -7.91 -14.26 9.95
CA TYR A 111 -7.79 -12.85 10.26
C TYR A 111 -7.93 -11.97 9.02
N ARG A 112 -7.24 -12.30 7.91
CA ARG A 112 -7.36 -11.56 6.65
C ARG A 112 -8.80 -11.52 6.15
N GLN A 113 -9.49 -12.64 6.21
CA GLN A 113 -10.90 -12.72 5.79
C GLN A 113 -11.80 -11.85 6.66
N GLN A 114 -11.67 -11.93 7.97
CA GLN A 114 -12.43 -11.09 8.92
C GLN A 114 -12.09 -9.61 8.73
N TYR A 115 -10.82 -9.26 8.56
CA TYR A 115 -10.38 -7.91 8.30
C TYR A 115 -11.03 -7.32 7.05
N ASN A 116 -11.07 -8.07 5.95
CA ASN A 116 -11.65 -7.58 4.70
C ASN A 116 -13.17 -7.52 4.73
N GLN A 117 -13.84 -8.53 5.30
CA GLN A 117 -15.28 -8.71 5.15
C GLN A 117 -16.11 -8.11 6.29
N VAL A 118 -15.55 -8.07 7.49
CA VAL A 118 -16.33 -7.77 8.70
C VAL A 118 -15.85 -6.50 9.41
N ARG A 119 -14.53 -6.29 9.44
CA ARG A 119 -13.95 -5.22 10.27
C ARG A 119 -14.32 -3.83 9.74
N PRO A 120 -14.99 -2.97 10.56
CA PRO A 120 -15.30 -1.61 10.12
C PRO A 120 -14.06 -0.72 10.15
N HIS A 121 -13.93 0.15 9.14
CA HIS A 121 -12.85 1.10 9.01
C HIS A 121 -13.36 2.54 9.03
N SER A 122 -12.93 3.34 10.01
CA SER A 122 -13.38 4.73 10.15
C SER A 122 -13.13 5.57 8.89
N ARG A 123 -12.00 5.34 8.22
CA ARG A 123 -11.68 6.04 6.96
C ARG A 123 -12.50 5.62 5.75
N LEU A 124 -13.23 4.50 5.86
CA LEU A 124 -14.14 4.00 4.84
C LEU A 124 -15.62 4.25 5.22
N GLY A 125 -15.88 5.21 6.11
CA GLY A 125 -17.22 5.47 6.61
C GLY A 125 -17.76 4.33 7.48
N TYR A 126 -16.89 3.62 8.18
CA TYR A 126 -17.19 2.43 9.00
C TYR A 126 -17.66 1.22 8.21
N GLU A 127 -17.50 1.22 6.90
CA GLU A 127 -17.69 0.01 6.10
C GLU A 127 -16.47 -0.91 6.21
N SER A 128 -16.68 -2.19 5.90
CA SER A 128 -15.55 -3.12 5.74
C SER A 128 -14.85 -2.88 4.39
N PRO A 129 -13.56 -3.21 4.27
CA PRO A 129 -12.81 -3.04 3.02
C PRO A 129 -13.49 -3.65 1.79
N ALA A 130 -14.01 -4.87 1.90
CA ALA A 130 -14.68 -5.55 0.79
C ALA A 130 -15.98 -4.85 0.35
N VAL A 131 -16.78 -4.35 1.29
CA VAL A 131 -18.01 -3.59 0.98
C VAL A 131 -17.65 -2.28 0.29
N PHE A 132 -16.65 -1.58 0.80
CA PHE A 132 -16.16 -0.35 0.20
C PHE A 132 -15.61 -0.59 -1.22
N ALA A 133 -14.78 -1.62 -1.41
CA ALA A 133 -14.21 -1.99 -2.71
C ALA A 133 -15.29 -2.30 -3.75
N ALA A 134 -16.29 -3.10 -3.38
CA ALA A 134 -17.40 -3.46 -4.27
C ALA A 134 -18.18 -2.24 -4.79
N ARG A 135 -18.22 -1.16 -4.01
CA ARG A 135 -18.95 0.08 -4.32
C ARG A 135 -18.11 1.11 -5.08
N SER A 136 -16.81 1.16 -4.80
CA SER A 136 -15.95 2.30 -5.17
C SER A 136 -15.36 2.22 -6.58
N GLY A 137 -15.48 1.08 -7.27
CA GLY A 137 -14.85 0.89 -8.58
C GLY A 137 -13.31 0.84 -8.49
N PRO A 138 -12.61 0.94 -9.63
CA PRO A 138 -11.15 0.83 -9.67
C PRO A 138 -10.46 1.93 -8.85
N SER A 139 -9.34 1.57 -8.21
CA SER A 139 -8.55 2.48 -7.38
C SER A 139 -8.10 3.71 -8.17
N PRO A 140 -8.34 4.93 -7.66
CA PRO A 140 -7.74 6.12 -8.25
C PRO A 140 -6.21 6.09 -8.08
N ALA A 141 -5.50 6.82 -8.95
CA ALA A 141 -4.04 6.97 -8.80
C ALA A 141 -3.68 7.42 -7.37
N PRO A 142 -2.57 6.91 -6.79
CA PRO A 142 -2.22 7.16 -5.38
C PRO A 142 -2.15 8.65 -5.07
N VAL A 143 -2.97 9.07 -4.12
CA VAL A 143 -2.93 10.42 -3.53
C VAL A 143 -1.71 10.48 -2.63
N GLY A 144 -0.59 10.95 -3.13
CA GLY A 144 0.63 11.07 -2.29
C GLY A 144 1.94 11.14 -3.05
N LEU A 145 1.90 11.08 -4.38
CA LEU A 145 3.07 11.37 -5.23
C LEU A 145 3.16 12.84 -5.65
N ARG A 146 2.47 13.76 -4.97
CA ARG A 146 2.89 15.17 -5.04
C ARG A 146 4.23 15.25 -4.33
N PRO A 147 5.29 15.66 -5.02
CA PRO A 147 6.53 16.01 -4.33
C PRO A 147 6.17 17.02 -3.23
N PRO A 148 6.77 16.95 -2.03
CA PRO A 148 6.46 17.83 -0.91
C PRO A 148 6.72 19.32 -1.19
N TYR A 149 7.16 19.66 -2.37
CA TYR A 149 7.44 21.03 -2.84
C TYR A 149 7.05 21.22 -4.32
N ALA A 150 5.77 21.12 -4.64
CA ALA A 150 5.22 21.97 -5.66
C ALA A 150 4.74 23.22 -4.90
N GLY A 151 5.62 24.16 -4.68
CA GLY A 151 5.28 25.45 -4.12
C GLY A 151 4.14 26.04 -4.94
N ASP A 152 3.04 26.40 -4.26
CA ASP A 152 2.02 27.24 -4.85
C ASP A 152 2.74 28.50 -5.32
N GLY A 153 2.86 28.61 -6.65
CA GLY A 153 3.42 29.80 -7.27
C GLY A 153 2.55 30.99 -6.84
N HIS A 154 3.01 31.67 -5.81
CA HIS A 154 2.56 33.02 -5.56
C HIS A 154 2.98 33.83 -6.78
N GLU A 155 2.08 33.99 -7.73
CA GLU A 155 2.14 35.08 -8.70
C GLU A 155 2.12 36.39 -7.91
N THR A 156 3.32 36.90 -7.62
CA THR A 156 3.46 38.27 -7.22
C THR A 156 3.13 39.13 -8.43
N ASN A 157 1.89 39.55 -8.47
CA ASN A 157 1.39 40.57 -9.38
C ASN A 157 2.12 41.89 -9.07
N LYS A 158 3.24 42.15 -9.76
CA LYS A 158 3.89 43.45 -9.76
C LYS A 158 3.12 44.38 -10.69
N ASN A 159 2.11 45.01 -10.14
CA ASN A 159 1.54 46.22 -10.72
C ASN A 159 2.64 47.32 -10.72
N ILE A 160 3.25 47.54 -11.87
CA ILE A 160 4.08 48.69 -12.11
C ILE A 160 3.16 49.84 -12.53
N ASN A 161 2.76 50.65 -11.58
CA ASN A 161 2.17 51.95 -11.85
C ASN A 161 3.31 52.89 -12.31
N SER A 162 3.33 53.16 -13.61
CA SER A 162 4.08 54.26 -14.17
C SER A 162 3.34 55.57 -13.91
N THR A 163 3.79 56.36 -12.97
CA THR A 163 3.43 57.77 -12.85
C THR A 163 4.48 58.60 -13.57
N ARG A 164 4.06 59.20 -14.66
CA ARG A 164 4.74 60.36 -15.27
C ARG A 164 4.73 61.49 -14.29
N SER A 165 5.82 62.21 -14.14
CA SER A 165 5.87 63.62 -13.83
C SER A 165 6.83 64.29 -14.74
N GLN A 166 6.29 65.23 -15.41
CA GLN A 166 6.87 66.37 -16.08
C GLN A 166 7.63 67.23 -15.05
N ASP A 167 8.78 67.62 -15.39
CA ASP A 167 9.31 69.00 -15.59
C ASP A 167 10.84 68.91 -15.80
#